data_e2209ba8becf79cbc1d77fb09a561a0b
#
_entry.id   e2209ba8becf79cbc1d77fb09a561a0b
#
_cell.length_a   1.000
_cell.length_b   1.000
_cell.length_c   1.000
_cell.angle_alpha   90.00
_cell.angle_beta   90.00
_cell.angle_gamma   90.00
#
_symmetry.space_group_name_H-M   'P 1'
#
loop_
_entity.id
_entity.type
_entity.pdbx_description
1 polymer ?
#
loop_
_entity_poly.entity_id
_entity_poly.type
_entity_poly.pdbx_seq_one_letter_code
_entity_poly.pdbx_strand_id
1 'polypeptide(L)'
;MPRLVHYSDIENVFDTPERAARLAGRIRELSGPDAAVVATGDTTAPGVLSLVATGRQILDFYAATDTLLDTFGNHEFDYGPDPLRSLIRDATATFVSANVRDESGEPFGRAEGAVPWTIRRVGGAAVGFVGVTDPATHSLNPMAAELSFDDPVVSVRDALAELREAAAQAGDGIDHTVVLSHLGAGDDDLARALDVDAVLGGHVHSRRNDVVAGTRIVRPGVNGETVAEVEFGPTAGVDDAGDDAGALATDGSSGPPPAATLHEPDGADPAPGLEASLAERMAAADLGEVVDVVDEPVERTGAVVHGGECRVGNFVADAFRWVHDADVGLSNAGGLRQGDPWDGEVTKADLISLIPFEEPVALASVTGAELHDVFREMGAPEVDFGEADWWHGHVSNARVVWDDEAELILEATVGGEPIDPEARYTVAVSEYLLHSEHEFPTLAQRHRVDEADIQYEVLAAYAREHGIAPEIEGRIEIRNRDGATDERD
;
A
#
# COMPACT_ATOMS: atom_id res chain seq x y z
N MET A 1 27.09 13.89 10.30
CA MET A 1 26.88 13.30 8.94
C MET A 1 25.39 13.34 8.66
N PRO A 2 24.96 13.64 7.42
CA PRO A 2 23.54 13.71 7.11
C PRO A 2 22.88 12.34 7.27
N ARG A 3 21.67 12.33 7.86
CA ARG A 3 20.87 11.13 8.07
C ARG A 3 19.45 11.37 7.60
N LEU A 4 18.83 10.34 7.05
CA LEU A 4 17.39 10.32 6.78
C LEU A 4 16.73 9.28 7.68
N VAL A 5 15.60 9.65 8.26
CA VAL A 5 14.70 8.75 8.98
C VAL A 5 13.50 8.55 8.07
N HIS A 6 13.33 7.32 7.59
CA HIS A 6 12.38 6.99 6.54
C HIS A 6 11.32 6.01 7.03
N TYR A 7 10.07 6.30 6.72
CA TYR A 7 8.92 5.40 6.89
C TYR A 7 8.05 5.41 5.63
N SER A 8 7.23 4.37 5.44
CA SER A 8 6.35 4.18 4.30
C SER A 8 5.20 3.25 4.66
N ASP A 9 4.13 3.26 3.86
CA ASP A 9 3.05 2.26 3.95
C ASP A 9 2.52 2.10 5.39
N ILE A 10 2.36 3.22 6.10
CA ILE A 10 1.91 3.18 7.50
C ILE A 10 0.40 2.97 7.64
N GLU A 11 -0.34 3.16 6.57
CA GLU A 11 -1.72 2.71 6.34
C GLU A 11 -2.62 2.76 7.60
N ASN A 12 -3.05 1.59 8.06
CA ASN A 12 -3.97 1.42 9.19
C ASN A 12 -3.30 1.55 10.59
N VAL A 13 -2.06 2.00 10.68
CA VAL A 13 -1.38 2.21 11.97
C VAL A 13 -2.17 3.13 12.90
N PHE A 14 -2.94 4.06 12.32
CA PHE A 14 -3.76 5.04 13.03
C PHE A 14 -4.98 4.44 13.72
N ASP A 15 -5.40 3.27 13.32
CA ASP A 15 -6.54 2.54 13.89
C ASP A 15 -6.23 2.04 15.31
N THR A 16 -4.93 1.98 15.63
CA THR A 16 -4.42 1.75 16.99
C THR A 16 -3.60 2.97 17.44
N PRO A 17 -4.22 4.00 18.06
CA PRO A 17 -3.56 5.25 18.41
C PRO A 17 -2.27 5.10 19.22
N GLU A 18 -2.19 4.11 20.11
CA GLU A 18 -0.98 3.79 20.88
C GLU A 18 0.16 3.32 19.97
N ARG A 19 -0.13 2.48 18.96
CA ARG A 19 0.85 2.00 17.97
C ARG A 19 1.38 3.15 17.12
N ALA A 20 0.49 4.02 16.62
CA ALA A 20 0.88 5.23 15.88
C ALA A 20 1.77 6.15 16.73
N ALA A 21 1.42 6.36 18.01
CA ALA A 21 2.20 7.17 18.91
C ALA A 21 3.58 6.58 19.21
N ARG A 22 3.72 5.25 19.32
CA ARG A 22 5.02 4.56 19.49
C ARG A 22 5.88 4.67 18.24
N LEU A 23 5.28 4.48 17.06
CA LEU A 23 5.97 4.67 15.77
C LEU A 23 6.55 6.09 15.67
N ALA A 24 5.71 7.10 15.94
CA ALA A 24 6.15 8.49 15.99
C ALA A 24 7.24 8.71 17.03
N GLY A 25 7.16 8.05 18.18
CA GLY A 25 8.18 8.06 19.22
C GLY A 25 9.52 7.54 18.72
N ARG A 26 9.54 6.40 18.02
CA ARG A 26 10.76 5.84 17.41
C ARG A 26 11.35 6.79 16.37
N ILE A 27 10.53 7.37 15.50
CA ILE A 27 10.98 8.37 14.53
C ILE A 27 11.65 9.54 15.24
N ARG A 28 11.07 10.06 16.33
CA ARG A 28 11.63 11.16 17.12
C ARG A 28 12.95 10.80 17.81
N GLU A 29 13.09 9.57 18.32
CA GLU A 29 14.36 9.08 18.90
C GLU A 29 15.50 9.05 17.89
N LEU A 30 15.20 8.67 16.63
CA LEU A 30 16.16 8.65 15.54
C LEU A 30 16.41 10.03 14.93
N SER A 31 15.49 10.98 15.15
CA SER A 31 15.59 12.34 14.65
C SER A 31 16.59 13.17 15.46
N GLY A 32 17.09 14.24 14.85
CA GLY A 32 18.04 15.15 15.47
C GLY A 32 18.49 16.25 14.50
N PRO A 33 19.40 17.13 14.91
CA PRO A 33 19.80 18.29 14.11
C PRO A 33 20.47 17.93 12.77
N ASP A 34 20.99 16.71 12.66
CA ASP A 34 21.65 16.20 11.45
C ASP A 34 20.76 15.21 10.69
N ALA A 35 19.50 15.05 11.08
CA ALA A 35 18.55 14.14 10.46
C ALA A 35 17.37 14.89 9.85
N ALA A 36 16.79 14.32 8.77
CA ALA A 36 15.49 14.72 8.22
C ALA A 36 14.56 13.51 8.15
N VAL A 37 13.30 13.70 8.52
CA VAL A 37 12.26 12.68 8.43
C VAL A 37 11.60 12.78 7.07
N VAL A 38 11.53 11.66 6.36
CA VAL A 38 10.93 11.54 5.02
C VAL A 38 10.02 10.33 4.93
N ALA A 39 8.98 10.43 4.13
CA ALA A 39 8.07 9.32 3.84
C ALA A 39 8.01 9.03 2.34
N THR A 40 7.46 7.87 1.98
CA THR A 40 7.36 7.43 0.58
C THR A 40 6.00 6.86 0.23
N GLY A 41 4.93 7.59 0.62
CA GLY A 41 3.55 7.30 0.22
C GLY A 41 2.87 6.22 1.04
N ASP A 42 1.60 6.01 0.74
CA ASP A 42 0.65 5.17 1.47
C ASP A 42 0.67 5.48 2.97
N THR A 43 0.63 6.79 3.24
CA THR A 43 0.65 7.36 4.59
C THR A 43 -0.70 7.88 5.03
N THR A 44 -1.61 8.15 4.09
CA THR A 44 -2.92 8.75 4.35
C THR A 44 -4.03 7.73 4.46
N ALA A 45 -3.92 6.61 3.77
CA ALA A 45 -4.90 5.53 3.66
C ALA A 45 -4.18 4.19 3.37
N PRO A 46 -4.89 3.06 3.43
CA PRO A 46 -6.23 2.85 3.97
C PRO A 46 -6.26 2.80 5.50
N GLY A 47 -7.47 2.71 6.09
CA GLY A 47 -7.67 2.52 7.53
C GLY A 47 -9.01 3.07 8.00
N VAL A 48 -9.46 2.65 9.19
CA VAL A 48 -10.73 3.08 9.78
C VAL A 48 -10.74 4.59 10.03
N LEU A 49 -9.68 5.09 10.68
CA LEU A 49 -9.56 6.51 10.96
C LEU A 49 -9.32 7.31 9.69
N SER A 50 -8.59 6.76 8.76
CA SER A 50 -8.36 7.31 7.43
C SER A 50 -9.69 7.55 6.69
N LEU A 51 -10.56 6.56 6.67
CA LEU A 51 -11.86 6.62 6.03
C LEU A 51 -12.71 7.79 6.58
N VAL A 52 -12.87 7.89 7.90
CA VAL A 52 -13.71 8.94 8.51
C VAL A 52 -13.05 10.32 8.51
N ALA A 53 -11.73 10.38 8.42
CA ALA A 53 -10.96 11.63 8.37
C ALA A 53 -10.55 12.04 6.95
N THR A 54 -10.88 11.22 5.93
CA THR A 54 -10.46 11.40 4.53
C THR A 54 -8.94 11.64 4.40
N GLY A 55 -8.15 10.77 5.07
CA GLY A 55 -6.69 10.83 5.10
C GLY A 55 -6.08 11.90 6.01
N ARG A 56 -6.88 12.77 6.62
CA ARG A 56 -6.37 13.97 7.36
C ARG A 56 -5.75 13.65 8.72
N GLN A 57 -5.86 12.45 9.25
CA GLN A 57 -5.18 12.01 10.48
C GLN A 57 -3.66 12.08 10.34
N ILE A 58 -3.12 11.97 9.11
CA ILE A 58 -1.70 12.08 8.83
C ILE A 58 -1.12 13.45 9.22
N LEU A 59 -1.91 14.51 9.20
CA LEU A 59 -1.44 15.85 9.58
C LEU A 59 -0.97 15.90 11.04
N ASP A 60 -1.65 15.16 11.93
CA ASP A 60 -1.25 15.06 13.34
C ASP A 60 0.08 14.29 13.47
N PHE A 61 0.26 13.25 12.62
CA PHE A 61 1.49 12.47 12.59
C PHE A 61 2.67 13.25 12.03
N TYR A 62 2.48 14.00 10.93
CA TYR A 62 3.52 14.88 10.39
C TYR A 62 3.97 15.90 11.42
N ALA A 63 3.02 16.50 12.14
CA ALA A 63 3.35 17.46 13.21
C ALA A 63 4.08 16.80 14.38
N ALA A 64 3.73 15.55 14.73
CA ALA A 64 4.37 14.81 15.81
C ALA A 64 5.78 14.33 15.46
N THR A 65 6.08 14.08 14.18
CA THR A 65 7.36 13.53 13.73
C THR A 65 8.26 14.55 13.06
N ASP A 66 7.81 15.80 12.86
CA ASP A 66 8.49 16.82 12.05
C ASP A 66 8.83 16.32 10.64
N THR A 67 7.90 15.55 10.01
CA THR A 67 8.08 15.03 8.65
C THR A 67 8.31 16.18 7.67
N LEU A 68 9.44 16.10 6.96
CA LEU A 68 9.89 17.14 6.05
C LEU A 68 9.32 16.95 4.63
N LEU A 69 9.37 15.72 4.12
CA LEU A 69 8.97 15.36 2.76
C LEU A 69 8.14 14.09 2.75
N ASP A 70 7.21 14.00 1.80
CA ASP A 70 6.51 12.78 1.44
C ASP A 70 6.37 12.71 -0.09
N THR A 71 6.03 11.53 -0.64
CA THR A 71 5.61 11.37 -2.03
C THR A 71 4.21 10.78 -2.07
N PHE A 72 3.62 10.64 -3.26
CA PHE A 72 2.33 9.96 -3.39
C PHE A 72 2.54 8.46 -3.59
N GLY A 73 1.81 7.64 -2.83
CA GLY A 73 1.52 6.27 -3.17
C GLY A 73 0.18 6.16 -3.89
N ASN A 74 -0.32 4.94 -4.09
CA ASN A 74 -1.62 4.73 -4.70
C ASN A 74 -2.77 5.07 -3.74
N HIS A 75 -2.59 4.87 -2.44
CA HIS A 75 -3.60 5.13 -1.41
C HIS A 75 -3.74 6.61 -1.01
N GLU A 76 -2.85 7.51 -1.40
CA GLU A 76 -3.09 8.94 -1.27
C GLU A 76 -4.32 9.40 -2.05
N PHE A 77 -4.71 8.65 -3.09
CA PHE A 77 -5.85 8.99 -3.96
C PHE A 77 -7.17 8.33 -3.56
N ASP A 78 -7.24 7.54 -2.49
CA ASP A 78 -8.44 6.77 -2.08
C ASP A 78 -9.70 7.64 -1.91
N TYR A 79 -9.52 8.89 -1.51
CA TYR A 79 -10.63 9.86 -1.34
C TYR A 79 -10.74 10.85 -2.52
N GLY A 80 -10.04 10.57 -3.61
CA GLY A 80 -10.02 11.40 -4.82
C GLY A 80 -9.06 12.60 -4.77
N PRO A 81 -8.85 13.25 -5.93
CA PRO A 81 -7.87 14.32 -6.07
C PRO A 81 -8.14 15.56 -5.22
N ASP A 82 -9.41 15.96 -5.00
CA ASP A 82 -9.74 17.22 -4.31
C ASP A 82 -9.47 17.17 -2.80
N PRO A 83 -9.82 16.12 -2.05
CA PRO A 83 -9.39 15.92 -0.67
C PRO A 83 -7.86 15.91 -0.54
N LEU A 84 -7.15 15.23 -1.45
CA LEU A 84 -5.68 15.21 -1.44
C LEU A 84 -5.08 16.60 -1.70
N ARG A 85 -5.60 17.39 -2.65
CA ARG A 85 -5.19 18.79 -2.84
C ARG A 85 -5.37 19.62 -1.58
N SER A 86 -6.48 19.42 -0.86
CA SER A 86 -6.72 20.09 0.43
C SER A 86 -5.70 19.67 1.50
N LEU A 87 -5.37 18.38 1.55
CA LEU A 87 -4.38 17.83 2.46
C LEU A 87 -2.98 18.41 2.17
N ILE A 88 -2.55 18.46 0.92
CA ILE A 88 -1.25 19.04 0.50
C ILE A 88 -1.11 20.49 0.99
N ARG A 89 -2.17 21.31 0.87
CA ARG A 89 -2.14 22.71 1.35
C ARG A 89 -1.97 22.83 2.85
N ASP A 90 -2.54 21.90 3.61
CA ASP A 90 -2.57 21.95 5.08
C ASP A 90 -1.39 21.21 5.70
N ALA A 91 -0.69 20.37 4.94
CA ALA A 91 0.44 19.57 5.41
C ALA A 91 1.66 20.41 5.77
N THR A 92 2.35 20.05 6.84
CA THR A 92 3.68 20.59 7.17
C THR A 92 4.77 19.95 6.31
N ALA A 93 4.57 18.71 5.88
CA ALA A 93 5.44 18.02 4.92
C ALA A 93 5.26 18.60 3.50
N THR A 94 6.34 18.65 2.72
CA THR A 94 6.27 18.98 1.30
C THR A 94 6.10 17.70 0.50
N PHE A 95 5.05 17.60 -0.31
CA PHE A 95 4.90 16.48 -1.24
C PHE A 95 5.81 16.66 -2.45
N VAL A 96 6.51 15.57 -2.81
CA VAL A 96 7.45 15.54 -3.94
C VAL A 96 7.00 14.50 -4.94
N SER A 97 6.69 14.89 -6.20
CA SER A 97 6.30 13.94 -7.25
C SER A 97 6.61 14.48 -8.63
N ALA A 98 7.41 13.73 -9.40
CA ALA A 98 7.85 14.11 -10.72
C ALA A 98 6.94 13.60 -11.85
N ASN A 99 6.16 12.52 -11.62
CA ASN A 99 5.47 11.81 -12.69
C ASN A 99 3.94 11.87 -12.65
N VAL A 100 3.32 12.41 -11.60
CA VAL A 100 1.86 12.50 -11.51
C VAL A 100 1.37 13.78 -12.18
N ARG A 101 0.39 13.65 -13.10
CA ARG A 101 -0.23 14.73 -13.84
C ARG A 101 -1.73 14.81 -13.56
N ASP A 102 -2.24 16.02 -13.48
CA ASP A 102 -3.69 16.27 -13.41
C ASP A 102 -4.35 16.19 -14.79
N GLU A 103 -5.66 16.33 -14.83
CA GLU A 103 -6.48 16.31 -16.06
C GLU A 103 -6.02 17.30 -17.15
N SER A 104 -5.32 18.39 -16.76
CA SER A 104 -4.78 19.38 -17.70
C SER A 104 -3.38 19.02 -18.21
N GLY A 105 -2.76 17.97 -17.68
CA GLY A 105 -1.39 17.53 -17.94
C GLY A 105 -0.33 18.31 -17.15
N GLU A 106 -0.73 19.16 -16.19
CA GLU A 106 0.18 19.85 -15.30
C GLU A 106 0.57 18.94 -14.11
N PRO A 107 1.72 19.17 -13.46
CA PRO A 107 2.10 18.42 -12.27
C PRO A 107 1.02 18.51 -11.17
N PHE A 108 0.53 17.37 -10.72
CA PHE A 108 -0.53 17.28 -9.72
C PHE A 108 -0.13 17.95 -8.40
N GLY A 109 -1.06 18.69 -7.81
CA GLY A 109 -0.84 19.36 -6.52
C GLY A 109 0.13 20.54 -6.55
N ARG A 110 0.61 20.97 -7.72
CA ARG A 110 1.57 22.07 -7.85
C ARG A 110 1.04 23.38 -7.28
N ALA A 111 -0.25 23.66 -7.51
CA ALA A 111 -0.90 24.88 -7.01
C ALA A 111 -1.03 24.86 -5.47
N GLU A 112 -1.04 23.69 -4.88
CA GLU A 112 -1.16 23.42 -3.45
C GLU A 112 0.20 23.35 -2.74
N GLY A 113 1.31 23.24 -3.48
CA GLY A 113 2.65 23.23 -2.91
C GLY A 113 3.47 21.96 -3.18
N ALA A 114 2.92 20.96 -3.88
CA ALA A 114 3.70 19.83 -4.35
C ALA A 114 4.73 20.26 -5.40
N VAL A 115 5.89 19.59 -5.39
CA VAL A 115 7.01 19.92 -6.28
C VAL A 115 7.59 18.65 -6.91
N PRO A 116 8.15 18.71 -8.15
CA PRO A 116 8.76 17.53 -8.76
C PRO A 116 10.07 17.09 -8.08
N TRP A 117 10.78 18.05 -7.54
CA TRP A 117 12.04 17.86 -6.82
C TRP A 117 12.27 18.99 -5.82
N THR A 118 13.18 18.76 -4.87
CA THR A 118 13.58 19.80 -3.92
C THR A 118 15.00 19.55 -3.42
N ILE A 119 15.67 20.62 -2.94
CA ILE A 119 16.95 20.53 -2.25
C ILE A 119 16.74 20.94 -0.81
N ARG A 120 17.23 20.13 0.12
CA ARG A 120 17.19 20.42 1.55
C ARG A 120 18.58 20.29 2.17
N ARG A 121 18.86 21.09 3.19
CA ARG A 121 20.07 20.94 3.99
C ARG A 121 19.82 19.98 5.16
N VAL A 122 20.56 18.86 5.17
CA VAL A 122 20.48 17.84 6.20
C VAL A 122 21.87 17.60 6.75
N GLY A 123 22.08 17.81 8.04
CA GLY A 123 23.38 17.67 8.68
C GLY A 123 24.50 18.52 8.03
N GLY A 124 24.11 19.65 7.44
CA GLY A 124 25.01 20.55 6.72
C GLY A 124 25.20 20.24 5.23
N ALA A 125 24.89 19.00 4.77
CA ALA A 125 24.96 18.61 3.36
C ALA A 125 23.72 19.07 2.57
N ALA A 126 23.90 19.38 1.28
CA ALA A 126 22.84 19.64 0.33
C ALA A 126 22.35 18.32 -0.27
N VAL A 127 21.15 17.89 0.11
CA VAL A 127 20.53 16.66 -0.39
C VAL A 127 19.42 17.01 -1.37
N GLY A 128 19.50 16.50 -2.59
CA GLY A 128 18.48 16.60 -3.62
C GLY A 128 17.51 15.44 -3.53
N PHE A 129 16.21 15.73 -3.59
CA PHE A 129 15.14 14.74 -3.51
C PHE A 129 14.25 14.83 -4.75
N VAL A 130 13.88 13.69 -5.30
CA VAL A 130 12.89 13.54 -6.37
C VAL A 130 11.88 12.49 -5.92
N GLY A 131 10.59 12.75 -6.09
CA GLY A 131 9.51 11.80 -5.77
C GLY A 131 8.96 11.13 -7.01
N VAL A 132 8.48 9.88 -6.88
CA VAL A 132 7.90 9.12 -7.98
C VAL A 132 6.87 8.09 -7.48
N THR A 133 5.76 7.96 -8.24
CA THR A 133 4.62 7.08 -7.94
C THR A 133 4.47 6.04 -9.04
N ASP A 134 3.99 4.83 -8.69
CA ASP A 134 3.73 3.76 -9.64
C ASP A 134 2.70 4.17 -10.69
N PRO A 135 3.01 4.05 -11.99
CA PRO A 135 2.06 4.31 -13.05
C PRO A 135 0.81 3.40 -13.02
N ALA A 136 0.89 2.21 -12.43
CA ALA A 136 -0.26 1.34 -12.27
C ALA A 136 -1.35 1.93 -11.34
N THR A 137 -1.05 2.98 -10.57
CA THR A 137 -1.99 3.65 -9.65
C THR A 137 -3.31 4.02 -10.32
N HIS A 138 -3.31 4.46 -11.59
CA HIS A 138 -4.54 4.81 -12.31
C HIS A 138 -5.50 3.61 -12.52
N SER A 139 -4.98 2.39 -12.54
CA SER A 139 -5.75 1.15 -12.67
C SER A 139 -5.96 0.44 -11.33
N LEU A 140 -5.07 0.67 -10.35
CA LEU A 140 -5.20 0.14 -8.99
C LEU A 140 -6.20 0.94 -8.15
N ASN A 141 -6.35 2.24 -8.44
CA ASN A 141 -7.21 3.12 -7.67
C ASN A 141 -8.22 3.83 -8.60
N PRO A 142 -9.52 3.43 -8.58
CA PRO A 142 -10.56 4.04 -9.40
C PRO A 142 -10.69 5.56 -9.23
N MET A 143 -10.38 6.08 -8.03
CA MET A 143 -10.44 7.51 -7.72
C MET A 143 -9.29 8.30 -8.36
N ALA A 144 -8.24 7.62 -8.84
CA ALA A 144 -7.13 8.21 -9.60
C ALA A 144 -7.32 8.15 -11.12
N ALA A 145 -8.45 7.64 -11.62
CA ALA A 145 -8.68 7.38 -13.05
C ALA A 145 -8.60 8.62 -13.95
N GLU A 146 -8.82 9.84 -13.41
CA GLU A 146 -8.68 11.11 -14.15
C GLU A 146 -7.25 11.64 -14.19
N LEU A 147 -6.34 11.01 -13.44
CA LEU A 147 -4.93 11.38 -13.41
C LEU A 147 -4.14 10.57 -14.45
N SER A 148 -2.98 11.07 -14.82
CA SER A 148 -2.03 10.32 -15.63
C SER A 148 -0.66 10.26 -14.96
N PHE A 149 0.05 9.15 -15.21
CA PHE A 149 1.33 8.86 -14.60
C PHE A 149 2.36 8.64 -15.70
N ASP A 150 3.35 9.53 -15.76
CA ASP A 150 4.42 9.44 -16.76
C ASP A 150 5.41 8.31 -16.40
N ASP A 151 6.23 7.90 -17.39
CA ASP A 151 7.28 6.90 -17.16
C ASP A 151 8.20 7.31 -16.00
N PRO A 152 8.34 6.49 -14.95
CA PRO A 152 9.04 6.85 -13.74
C PRO A 152 10.53 7.11 -13.95
N VAL A 153 11.21 6.30 -14.76
CA VAL A 153 12.66 6.46 -15.01
C VAL A 153 12.95 7.74 -15.81
N VAL A 154 12.09 8.04 -16.78
CA VAL A 154 12.23 9.28 -17.58
C VAL A 154 11.96 10.49 -16.70
N SER A 155 10.87 10.47 -15.93
CA SER A 155 10.47 11.59 -15.07
C SER A 155 11.51 11.89 -13.99
N VAL A 156 12.05 10.87 -13.34
CA VAL A 156 13.11 11.07 -12.34
C VAL A 156 14.39 11.58 -12.98
N ARG A 157 14.77 11.07 -14.16
CA ARG A 157 15.94 11.57 -14.90
C ARG A 157 15.85 13.04 -15.23
N ASP A 158 14.70 13.47 -15.75
CA ASP A 158 14.45 14.86 -16.14
C ASP A 158 14.43 15.76 -14.90
N ALA A 159 13.76 15.34 -13.82
CA ALA A 159 13.73 16.06 -12.55
C ALA A 159 15.13 16.20 -11.91
N LEU A 160 15.98 15.17 -11.97
CA LEU A 160 17.38 15.24 -11.52
C LEU A 160 18.20 16.21 -12.36
N ALA A 161 17.96 16.29 -13.66
CA ALA A 161 18.65 17.25 -14.53
C ALA A 161 18.26 18.70 -14.17
N GLU A 162 16.97 18.98 -13.98
CA GLU A 162 16.47 20.29 -13.53
C GLU A 162 17.02 20.67 -12.16
N LEU A 163 17.02 19.73 -11.20
CA LEU A 163 17.55 19.92 -9.86
C LEU A 163 19.04 20.31 -9.89
N ARG A 164 19.86 19.57 -10.66
CA ARG A 164 21.30 19.86 -10.82
C ARG A 164 21.55 21.20 -11.49
N GLU A 165 20.75 21.56 -12.50
CA GLU A 165 20.84 22.87 -13.15
C GLU A 165 20.50 24.01 -12.19
N ALA A 166 19.42 23.86 -11.41
CA ALA A 166 19.02 24.86 -10.40
C ALA A 166 20.09 25.05 -9.32
N ALA A 167 20.69 23.98 -8.83
CA ALA A 167 21.79 24.05 -7.87
C ALA A 167 23.01 24.78 -8.45
N ALA A 168 23.40 24.46 -9.69
CA ALA A 168 24.51 25.11 -10.37
C ALA A 168 24.27 26.60 -10.58
N GLN A 169 23.04 27.01 -10.95
CA GLN A 169 22.64 28.42 -11.09
C GLN A 169 22.68 29.19 -9.77
N ALA A 170 22.36 28.52 -8.65
CA ALA A 170 22.45 29.11 -7.31
C ALA A 170 23.91 29.20 -6.80
N GLY A 171 24.85 28.55 -7.47
CA GLY A 171 26.25 28.46 -7.05
C GLY A 171 26.48 27.43 -5.93
N ASP A 172 25.51 26.57 -5.70
CA ASP A 172 25.55 25.48 -4.73
C ASP A 172 25.86 24.15 -5.43
N GLY A 173 26.54 23.23 -4.72
CA GLY A 173 26.69 21.84 -5.11
C GLY A 173 25.56 20.98 -4.53
N ILE A 174 25.35 19.81 -5.09
CA ILE A 174 24.55 18.74 -4.49
C ILE A 174 25.51 17.71 -3.93
N ASP A 175 25.40 17.43 -2.64
CA ASP A 175 26.24 16.47 -1.96
C ASP A 175 25.71 15.04 -2.10
N HIS A 176 24.38 14.87 -2.07
CA HIS A 176 23.71 13.58 -2.22
C HIS A 176 22.40 13.73 -3.00
N THR A 177 21.99 12.66 -3.70
CA THR A 177 20.73 12.55 -4.42
C THR A 177 19.93 11.35 -3.95
N VAL A 178 18.65 11.55 -3.63
CA VAL A 178 17.74 10.54 -3.10
C VAL A 178 16.45 10.54 -3.90
N VAL A 179 15.97 9.35 -4.27
CA VAL A 179 14.63 9.16 -4.82
C VAL A 179 13.70 8.68 -3.72
N LEU A 180 12.58 9.38 -3.54
CA LEU A 180 11.43 8.96 -2.73
C LEU A 180 10.52 8.20 -3.68
N SER A 181 10.49 6.87 -3.57
CA SER A 181 9.86 5.99 -4.54
C SER A 181 8.65 5.26 -3.95
N HIS A 182 7.56 5.28 -4.70
CA HIS A 182 6.45 4.37 -4.43
C HIS A 182 6.19 3.49 -5.66
N LEU A 183 7.22 2.72 -6.07
CA LEU A 183 7.20 1.85 -7.26
C LEU A 183 7.33 0.37 -6.94
N GLY A 184 7.65 0.00 -5.70
CA GLY A 184 7.87 -1.39 -5.35
C GLY A 184 8.98 -2.05 -6.19
N ALA A 185 8.63 -2.98 -7.09
CA ALA A 185 9.59 -3.68 -7.94
C ALA A 185 10.37 -2.73 -8.87
N GLY A 186 9.79 -1.60 -9.27
CA GLY A 186 10.41 -0.59 -10.13
C GLY A 186 11.62 0.14 -9.51
N ASP A 187 11.84 0.02 -8.19
CA ASP A 187 13.01 0.60 -7.50
C ASP A 187 14.34 0.11 -8.09
N ASP A 188 14.39 -1.14 -8.53
CA ASP A 188 15.55 -1.75 -9.15
C ASP A 188 15.92 -1.10 -10.49
N ASP A 189 14.91 -0.72 -11.27
CA ASP A 189 15.09 -0.07 -12.57
C ASP A 189 15.58 1.36 -12.39
N LEU A 190 15.08 2.08 -11.38
CA LEU A 190 15.64 3.38 -10.99
C LEU A 190 17.12 3.26 -10.63
N ALA A 191 17.47 2.32 -9.75
CA ALA A 191 18.84 2.11 -9.29
C ALA A 191 19.81 1.73 -10.43
N ARG A 192 19.33 0.97 -11.44
CA ARG A 192 20.15 0.59 -12.60
C ARG A 192 20.26 1.69 -13.66
N ALA A 193 19.23 2.54 -13.79
CA ALA A 193 19.14 3.51 -14.86
C ALA A 193 19.67 4.91 -14.48
N LEU A 194 19.79 5.20 -13.18
CA LEU A 194 20.06 6.53 -12.66
C LEU A 194 21.27 6.53 -11.74
N ASP A 195 21.98 7.67 -11.70
CA ASP A 195 23.08 7.91 -10.79
C ASP A 195 22.54 8.66 -9.56
N VAL A 196 22.14 7.89 -8.54
CA VAL A 196 21.60 8.36 -7.27
C VAL A 196 22.18 7.58 -6.10
N ASP A 197 22.31 8.21 -4.92
CA ASP A 197 22.91 7.58 -3.75
C ASP A 197 21.96 6.57 -3.09
N ALA A 198 20.66 6.90 -3.04
CA ALA A 198 19.64 6.04 -2.45
C ALA A 198 18.30 6.13 -3.16
N VAL A 199 17.56 5.01 -3.17
CA VAL A 199 16.14 4.89 -3.42
C VAL A 199 15.49 4.48 -2.12
N LEU A 200 14.65 5.33 -1.56
CA LEU A 200 13.81 5.02 -0.41
C LEU A 200 12.45 4.61 -0.97
N GLY A 201 12.08 3.35 -0.75
CA GLY A 201 10.97 2.72 -1.43
C GLY A 201 9.78 2.43 -0.51
N GLY A 202 8.61 2.25 -1.12
CA GLY A 202 7.35 1.79 -0.55
C GLY A 202 6.62 0.83 -1.48
N HIS A 203 5.29 0.76 -1.39
CA HIS A 203 4.35 0.02 -2.22
C HIS A 203 4.37 -1.50 -2.00
N VAL A 204 5.52 -2.14 -2.03
CA VAL A 204 5.67 -3.56 -1.69
C VAL A 204 5.97 -3.68 -0.20
N HIS A 205 5.11 -4.35 0.53
CA HIS A 205 5.11 -4.40 1.99
C HIS A 205 6.28 -5.16 2.60
N SER A 206 7.12 -5.81 1.80
CA SER A 206 8.31 -6.52 2.28
C SER A 206 9.45 -5.56 2.65
N ARG A 207 10.10 -5.84 3.77
CA ARG A 207 11.29 -5.10 4.20
C ARG A 207 12.46 -5.35 3.24
N ARG A 208 13.19 -4.28 2.92
CA ARG A 208 14.36 -4.35 2.03
C ARG A 208 15.48 -3.46 2.52
N ASN A 209 16.72 -3.94 2.44
CA ASN A 209 17.92 -3.17 2.71
C ASN A 209 19.11 -3.78 1.95
N ASP A 210 19.29 -3.41 0.70
CA ASP A 210 20.37 -3.92 -0.14
C ASP A 210 20.99 -2.84 -1.05
N VAL A 211 21.91 -3.22 -1.90
CA VAL A 211 22.59 -2.33 -2.86
C VAL A 211 22.43 -2.90 -4.27
N VAL A 212 21.87 -2.11 -5.16
CA VAL A 212 21.71 -2.44 -6.58
C VAL A 212 22.43 -1.42 -7.43
N ALA A 213 23.34 -1.88 -8.28
CA ALA A 213 24.16 -1.05 -9.19
C ALA A 213 24.91 0.12 -8.50
N GLY A 214 25.19 0.02 -7.20
CA GLY A 214 25.85 1.07 -6.42
C GLY A 214 24.91 1.98 -5.63
N THR A 215 23.61 1.89 -5.86
CA THR A 215 22.55 2.65 -5.16
C THR A 215 22.03 1.86 -3.96
N ARG A 216 21.87 2.49 -2.80
CA ARG A 216 21.20 1.90 -1.65
C ARG A 216 19.69 1.87 -1.90
N ILE A 217 19.05 0.69 -1.77
CA ILE A 217 17.58 0.56 -1.76
C ILE A 217 17.13 0.17 -0.36
N VAL A 218 16.14 0.90 0.18
CA VAL A 218 15.59 0.64 1.52
C VAL A 218 14.07 0.72 1.49
N ARG A 219 13.40 -0.31 2.01
CA ARG A 219 11.96 -0.33 2.31
C ARG A 219 11.75 -0.73 3.77
N PRO A 220 10.96 0.02 4.56
CA PRO A 220 10.75 -0.26 5.98
C PRO A 220 9.70 -1.35 6.26
N GLY A 221 8.95 -1.81 5.26
CA GLY A 221 7.79 -2.69 5.43
C GLY A 221 6.51 -1.88 5.62
N VAL A 222 5.44 -2.52 6.07
CA VAL A 222 4.08 -1.97 6.16
C VAL A 222 3.67 -1.70 7.62
N ASN A 223 2.64 -0.89 7.82
CA ASN A 223 1.97 -0.68 9.11
C ASN A 223 2.91 -0.25 10.25
N GLY A 224 3.99 0.46 9.91
CA GLY A 224 4.95 0.92 10.89
C GLY A 224 5.74 -0.21 11.58
N GLU A 225 5.93 -1.35 10.93
CA GLU A 225 6.74 -2.46 11.46
C GLU A 225 8.18 -2.05 11.75
N THR A 226 8.76 -1.23 10.87
CA THR A 226 10.08 -0.65 11.09
C THR A 226 10.17 0.80 10.62
N VAL A 227 11.22 1.48 11.08
CA VAL A 227 11.67 2.79 10.59
C VAL A 227 13.09 2.61 10.08
N ALA A 228 13.38 3.11 8.87
CA ALA A 228 14.72 3.04 8.32
C ALA A 228 15.54 4.29 8.69
N GLU A 229 16.76 4.09 9.20
CA GLU A 229 17.77 5.14 9.36
C GLU A 229 18.81 4.97 8.25
N VAL A 230 19.03 6.01 7.44
CA VAL A 230 19.96 6.02 6.31
C VAL A 230 21.02 7.07 6.55
N GLU A 231 22.28 6.63 6.66
CA GLU A 231 23.45 7.47 6.98
C GLU A 231 24.31 7.66 5.75
N PHE A 232 24.56 8.91 5.38
CA PHE A 232 25.41 9.25 4.25
C PHE A 232 26.85 9.46 4.75
N GLY A 233 27.80 8.92 4.01
CA GLY A 233 29.23 9.12 4.28
C GLY A 233 29.66 10.59 4.09
N PRO A 234 30.86 10.97 4.52
CA PRO A 234 31.40 12.29 4.23
C PRO A 234 31.57 12.43 2.71
N THR A 235 31.09 13.55 2.18
CA THR A 235 31.39 13.93 0.80
C THR A 235 32.90 14.06 0.62
N ALA A 236 33.44 13.51 -0.48
CA ALA A 236 34.85 13.70 -0.81
C ALA A 236 35.09 15.21 -1.05
N GLY A 237 35.66 15.86 -0.05
CA GLY A 237 35.99 17.29 -0.12
C GLY A 237 36.91 17.57 -1.29
N VAL A 238 36.69 18.66 -2.00
CA VAL A 238 37.49 19.19 -3.10
C VAL A 238 38.88 19.66 -2.62
N ASP A 239 39.25 19.45 -1.37
CA ASP A 239 40.41 20.03 -0.70
C ASP A 239 41.67 19.14 -0.63
N ASP A 240 41.81 18.09 -1.46
CA ASP A 240 43.09 17.39 -1.55
C ASP A 240 43.48 16.97 -2.99
N ALA A 241 43.31 17.87 -3.94
CA ALA A 241 43.89 17.72 -5.27
C ALA A 241 45.30 18.33 -5.28
N GLY A 242 46.25 17.55 -4.83
CA GLY A 242 47.67 17.75 -5.22
C GLY A 242 47.77 17.74 -6.75
N ASP A 243 48.51 18.73 -7.27
CA ASP A 243 48.86 18.93 -8.68
C ASP A 243 49.26 17.62 -9.36
N ASP A 244 48.37 16.94 -10.06
CA ASP A 244 48.74 16.13 -11.21
C ASP A 244 47.57 16.10 -12.25
N ALA A 245 47.92 16.59 -13.44
CA ALA A 245 47.00 16.90 -14.50
C ALA A 245 46.39 15.67 -15.17
N GLY A 246 45.08 15.70 -15.42
CA GLY A 246 44.49 15.02 -16.57
C GLY A 246 43.63 13.81 -16.32
N ALA A 247 42.58 13.93 -15.51
CA ALA A 247 41.40 13.08 -15.66
C ALA A 247 40.18 13.98 -15.66
N LEU A 248 39.39 13.94 -16.74
CA LEU A 248 38.06 14.51 -16.81
C LEU A 248 37.23 13.91 -15.67
N ALA A 249 36.77 14.73 -14.73
CA ALA A 249 35.83 14.35 -13.70
C ALA A 249 34.58 13.76 -14.39
N THR A 250 34.41 12.46 -14.30
CA THR A 250 33.13 11.82 -14.61
C THR A 250 32.20 12.16 -13.45
N ASP A 251 31.16 12.89 -13.75
CA ASP A 251 30.04 13.24 -12.91
C ASP A 251 29.39 11.94 -12.38
N GLY A 252 29.49 11.69 -11.09
CA GLY A 252 28.95 10.48 -10.46
C GLY A 252 29.35 10.39 -9.00
N SER A 253 28.44 10.01 -8.10
CA SER A 253 28.69 9.81 -6.67
C SER A 253 29.93 8.91 -6.46
N SER A 254 31.00 9.48 -5.93
CA SER A 254 32.32 8.79 -5.83
C SER A 254 32.55 8.14 -4.47
N GLY A 255 31.49 7.96 -3.66
CA GLY A 255 31.53 7.37 -2.33
C GLY A 255 30.89 5.96 -2.26
N PRO A 256 31.11 5.23 -1.17
CA PRO A 256 30.34 4.02 -0.92
C PRO A 256 28.85 4.37 -0.74
N PRO A 257 27.91 3.44 -1.10
CA PRO A 257 26.50 3.68 -0.90
C PRO A 257 26.20 3.93 0.59
N PRO A 258 25.16 4.73 0.93
CA PRO A 258 24.78 5.03 2.30
C PRO A 258 24.57 3.76 3.12
N ALA A 259 24.90 3.80 4.42
CA ALA A 259 24.55 2.74 5.34
C ALA A 259 23.05 2.86 5.71
N ALA A 260 22.36 1.73 5.90
CA ALA A 260 20.98 1.75 6.35
C ALA A 260 20.74 0.70 7.44
N THR A 261 19.89 1.06 8.40
CA THR A 261 19.44 0.20 9.51
C THR A 261 17.94 0.29 9.67
N LEU A 262 17.28 -0.85 9.86
CA LEU A 262 15.86 -0.93 10.16
C LEU A 262 15.66 -1.06 11.68
N HIS A 263 14.81 -0.21 12.25
CA HIS A 263 14.52 -0.14 13.68
C HIS A 263 13.07 -0.45 13.94
N GLU A 264 12.79 -1.42 14.79
CA GLU A 264 11.43 -1.69 15.27
C GLU A 264 10.95 -0.58 16.22
N PRO A 265 9.66 -0.18 16.19
CA PRO A 265 9.13 0.85 17.08
C PRO A 265 8.96 0.36 18.52
N ASP A 266 8.99 -0.96 18.77
CA ASP A 266 8.83 -1.55 20.09
C ASP A 266 9.81 -0.99 21.11
N GLY A 267 9.26 -0.65 22.30
CA GLY A 267 10.05 -0.07 23.40
C GLY A 267 10.35 1.42 23.27
N ALA A 268 9.93 2.09 22.20
CA ALA A 268 10.02 3.54 22.12
C ALA A 268 8.96 4.22 23.02
N ASP A 269 9.31 5.36 23.60
CA ASP A 269 8.34 6.19 24.31
C ASP A 269 7.33 6.80 23.32
N PRO A 270 6.01 6.70 23.56
CA PRO A 270 5.02 7.29 22.66
C PRO A 270 5.21 8.78 22.45
N ALA A 271 5.00 9.27 21.23
CA ALA A 271 5.04 10.70 20.93
C ALA A 271 3.95 11.44 21.71
N PRO A 272 4.30 12.52 22.46
CA PRO A 272 3.35 13.20 23.31
C PRO A 272 2.15 13.76 22.55
N GLY A 273 0.94 13.47 23.04
CA GLY A 273 -0.31 14.03 22.54
C GLY A 273 -0.88 13.39 21.27
N LEU A 274 -0.11 12.61 20.52
CA LEU A 274 -0.59 11.99 19.27
C LEU A 274 -1.67 10.94 19.55
N GLU A 275 -1.43 10.04 20.51
CA GLU A 275 -2.41 9.03 20.93
C GLU A 275 -3.76 9.67 21.30
N ALA A 276 -3.73 10.74 22.13
CA ALA A 276 -4.95 11.43 22.55
C ALA A 276 -5.66 12.10 21.36
N SER A 277 -4.94 12.71 20.43
CA SER A 277 -5.50 13.34 19.23
C SER A 277 -6.21 12.32 18.33
N LEU A 278 -5.57 11.17 18.07
CA LEU A 278 -6.14 10.11 17.26
C LEU A 278 -7.34 9.46 17.94
N ALA A 279 -7.26 9.19 19.25
CA ALA A 279 -8.37 8.66 20.04
C ALA A 279 -9.59 9.61 20.06
N GLU A 280 -9.37 10.93 20.10
CA GLU A 280 -10.46 11.92 19.99
C GLU A 280 -11.15 11.86 18.63
N ARG A 281 -10.39 11.70 17.53
CA ARG A 281 -10.95 11.51 16.17
C ARG A 281 -11.77 10.23 16.08
N MET A 282 -11.26 9.11 16.60
CA MET A 282 -11.98 7.82 16.64
C MET A 282 -13.31 7.94 17.42
N ALA A 283 -13.27 8.58 18.59
CA ALA A 283 -14.48 8.77 19.40
C ALA A 283 -15.52 9.68 18.72
N ALA A 284 -15.06 10.70 17.99
CA ALA A 284 -15.95 11.62 17.26
C ALA A 284 -16.68 10.96 16.08
N ALA A 285 -16.15 9.85 15.57
CA ALA A 285 -16.71 9.12 14.43
C ALA A 285 -17.73 8.02 14.82
N ASP A 286 -18.02 7.83 16.12
CA ASP A 286 -18.99 6.84 16.67
C ASP A 286 -18.77 5.40 16.14
N LEU A 287 -17.51 5.00 16.03
CA LEU A 287 -17.10 3.70 15.47
C LEU A 287 -17.27 2.52 16.44
N GLY A 288 -17.66 2.79 17.68
CA GLY A 288 -17.80 1.79 18.75
C GLY A 288 -19.14 1.03 18.75
N GLU A 289 -19.99 1.19 17.73
CA GLU A 289 -21.23 0.40 17.62
C GLU A 289 -20.89 -1.09 17.52
N VAL A 290 -21.33 -1.89 18.51
CA VAL A 290 -21.19 -3.34 18.48
C VAL A 290 -22.19 -3.93 17.48
N VAL A 291 -21.68 -4.63 16.46
CA VAL A 291 -22.52 -5.26 15.42
C VAL A 291 -22.81 -6.72 15.73
N ASP A 292 -21.90 -7.42 16.40
CA ASP A 292 -22.08 -8.80 16.85
C ASP A 292 -21.03 -9.17 17.92
N VAL A 293 -21.15 -10.40 18.48
CA VAL A 293 -20.22 -10.98 19.45
C VAL A 293 -19.80 -12.36 18.95
N VAL A 294 -18.49 -12.57 18.74
CA VAL A 294 -17.96 -13.86 18.32
C VAL A 294 -17.54 -14.70 19.53
N ASP A 295 -17.92 -15.97 19.54
CA ASP A 295 -17.59 -16.92 20.60
C ASP A 295 -16.18 -17.53 20.42
N GLU A 296 -15.69 -17.61 19.19
CA GLU A 296 -14.38 -18.13 18.83
C GLU A 296 -13.62 -17.13 17.98
N PRO A 297 -12.34 -16.84 18.28
CA PRO A 297 -11.54 -15.86 17.53
C PRO A 297 -11.56 -16.11 16.02
N VAL A 298 -11.76 -15.05 15.24
CA VAL A 298 -11.69 -15.06 13.78
C VAL A 298 -10.39 -14.39 13.35
N GLU A 299 -9.42 -15.23 12.97
CA GLU A 299 -8.09 -14.79 12.54
C GLU A 299 -8.13 -14.10 11.20
N ARG A 300 -7.29 -13.04 11.04
CA ARG A 300 -7.12 -12.28 9.80
C ARG A 300 -5.67 -11.87 9.54
N THR A 301 -4.72 -12.75 9.87
CA THR A 301 -3.31 -12.55 9.49
C THR A 301 -3.12 -12.80 7.99
N GLY A 302 -2.06 -12.25 7.39
CA GLY A 302 -1.76 -12.47 5.97
C GLY A 302 -1.61 -13.95 5.61
N ALA A 303 -0.95 -14.74 6.46
CA ALA A 303 -0.82 -16.18 6.27
C ALA A 303 -2.18 -16.91 6.25
N VAL A 304 -3.17 -16.44 7.02
CA VAL A 304 -4.53 -16.98 7.03
C VAL A 304 -5.29 -16.56 5.77
N VAL A 305 -5.28 -15.28 5.45
CA VAL A 305 -6.03 -14.71 4.33
C VAL A 305 -5.53 -15.23 2.99
N HIS A 306 -4.21 -15.34 2.82
CA HIS A 306 -3.60 -15.84 1.58
C HIS A 306 -3.29 -17.35 1.60
N GLY A 307 -3.65 -18.06 2.66
CA GLY A 307 -3.38 -19.51 2.81
C GLY A 307 -4.35 -20.43 2.06
N GLY A 308 -5.46 -19.91 1.57
CA GLY A 308 -6.57 -20.66 0.99
C GLY A 308 -7.90 -20.32 1.70
N GLU A 309 -8.79 -21.30 1.90
CA GLU A 309 -10.05 -21.05 2.61
C GLU A 309 -9.80 -20.58 4.05
N CYS A 310 -10.43 -19.48 4.43
CA CYS A 310 -10.36 -18.96 5.79
C CYS A 310 -11.73 -18.42 6.26
N ARG A 311 -11.93 -18.40 7.59
CA ARG A 311 -13.20 -17.98 8.19
C ARG A 311 -13.58 -16.55 7.83
N VAL A 312 -12.64 -15.61 7.92
CA VAL A 312 -12.89 -14.19 7.58
C VAL A 312 -13.23 -14.01 6.10
N GLY A 313 -12.54 -14.72 5.20
CA GLY A 313 -12.84 -14.70 3.76
C GLY A 313 -14.22 -15.29 3.45
N ASN A 314 -14.61 -16.38 4.12
CA ASN A 314 -15.94 -16.96 4.00
C ASN A 314 -17.02 -15.97 4.44
N PHE A 315 -16.84 -15.27 5.57
CA PHE A 315 -17.77 -14.23 6.05
C PHE A 315 -17.99 -13.12 5.02
N VAL A 316 -16.92 -12.60 4.44
CA VAL A 316 -17.01 -11.52 3.45
C VAL A 316 -17.69 -12.00 2.17
N ALA A 317 -17.28 -13.15 1.64
CA ALA A 317 -17.88 -13.70 0.43
C ALA A 317 -19.38 -14.01 0.61
N ASP A 318 -19.79 -14.50 1.81
CA ASP A 318 -21.19 -14.73 2.15
C ASP A 318 -22.00 -13.42 2.20
N ALA A 319 -21.46 -12.36 2.80
CA ALA A 319 -22.10 -11.06 2.87
C ALA A 319 -22.27 -10.44 1.46
N PHE A 320 -21.24 -10.52 0.62
CA PHE A 320 -21.34 -10.04 -0.76
C PHE A 320 -22.41 -10.79 -1.55
N ARG A 321 -22.42 -12.12 -1.45
CA ARG A 321 -23.43 -12.94 -2.09
C ARG A 321 -24.86 -12.59 -1.59
N TRP A 322 -25.02 -12.46 -0.27
CA TRP A 322 -26.29 -12.19 0.38
C TRP A 322 -26.94 -10.90 -0.09
N VAL A 323 -26.21 -9.79 -0.18
CA VAL A 323 -26.79 -8.48 -0.51
C VAL A 323 -27.45 -8.44 -1.89
N HIS A 324 -26.98 -9.25 -2.82
CA HIS A 324 -27.48 -9.34 -4.19
C HIS A 324 -28.30 -10.60 -4.50
N ASP A 325 -28.42 -11.55 -3.56
CA ASP A 325 -28.95 -12.90 -3.82
C ASP A 325 -28.27 -13.53 -5.06
N ALA A 326 -26.93 -13.36 -5.15
CA ALA A 326 -26.15 -13.78 -6.30
C ALA A 326 -25.92 -15.29 -6.33
N ASP A 327 -25.55 -15.84 -7.50
CA ASP A 327 -25.16 -17.24 -7.62
C ASP A 327 -23.84 -17.50 -6.86
N VAL A 328 -22.88 -16.56 -6.92
CA VAL A 328 -21.58 -16.64 -6.29
C VAL A 328 -21.25 -15.33 -5.59
N GLY A 329 -20.66 -15.38 -4.39
CA GLY A 329 -19.92 -14.27 -3.79
C GLY A 329 -18.43 -14.48 -4.00
N LEU A 330 -17.69 -13.44 -4.36
CA LEU A 330 -16.24 -13.47 -4.52
C LEU A 330 -15.61 -12.25 -3.84
N SER A 331 -14.67 -12.49 -2.95
CA SER A 331 -13.81 -11.45 -2.37
C SER A 331 -12.36 -11.75 -2.72
N ASN A 332 -11.60 -10.74 -3.15
CA ASN A 332 -10.16 -10.89 -3.31
C ASN A 332 -9.46 -10.87 -1.94
N ALA A 333 -8.44 -11.69 -1.79
CA ALA A 333 -7.68 -11.80 -0.54
C ALA A 333 -6.91 -10.50 -0.24
N GLY A 334 -6.36 -9.83 -1.26
CA GLY A 334 -5.64 -8.55 -1.13
C GLY A 334 -6.50 -7.40 -0.60
N GLY A 335 -7.84 -7.47 -0.78
CA GLY A 335 -8.79 -6.51 -0.21
C GLY A 335 -9.04 -6.69 1.29
N LEU A 336 -8.66 -7.82 1.88
CA LEU A 336 -8.85 -8.12 3.30
C LEU A 336 -7.62 -7.70 4.11
N ARG A 337 -7.73 -6.60 4.85
CA ARG A 337 -6.63 -6.05 5.63
C ARG A 337 -6.33 -6.88 6.88
N GLN A 338 -5.05 -7.09 7.11
CA GLN A 338 -4.54 -7.79 8.29
C GLN A 338 -4.82 -6.98 9.56
N GLY A 339 -4.95 -7.68 10.68
CA GLY A 339 -5.16 -7.06 11.98
C GLY A 339 -5.30 -8.09 13.08
N ASP A 340 -5.62 -7.61 14.29
CA ASP A 340 -5.89 -8.48 15.42
C ASP A 340 -7.12 -9.36 15.15
N PRO A 341 -7.15 -10.60 15.68
CA PRO A 341 -8.32 -11.46 15.57
C PRO A 341 -9.57 -10.77 16.13
N TRP A 342 -10.72 -10.99 15.52
CA TRP A 342 -11.97 -10.64 16.18
C TRP A 342 -12.22 -11.64 17.31
N ASP A 343 -12.33 -11.13 18.55
CA ASP A 343 -12.55 -11.93 19.76
C ASP A 343 -13.51 -11.20 20.72
N GLY A 344 -14.66 -11.77 20.99
CA GLY A 344 -15.73 -11.13 21.75
C GLY A 344 -16.52 -10.10 20.93
N GLU A 345 -16.70 -8.88 21.44
CA GLU A 345 -17.45 -7.82 20.75
C GLU A 345 -16.75 -7.39 19.45
N VAL A 346 -17.49 -7.45 18.34
CA VAL A 346 -17.07 -6.95 17.04
C VAL A 346 -17.82 -5.66 16.74
N THR A 347 -17.10 -4.58 16.54
CA THR A 347 -17.65 -3.26 16.30
C THR A 347 -17.70 -2.92 14.80
N LYS A 348 -18.40 -1.83 14.48
CA LYS A 348 -18.36 -1.26 13.12
C LYS A 348 -16.91 -0.89 12.71
N ALA A 349 -16.10 -0.39 13.64
CA ALA A 349 -14.68 -0.14 13.40
C ALA A 349 -13.91 -1.39 12.98
N ASP A 350 -14.21 -2.55 13.59
CA ASP A 350 -13.54 -3.81 13.25
C ASP A 350 -13.89 -4.27 11.82
N LEU A 351 -15.13 -4.07 11.37
CA LEU A 351 -15.54 -4.39 10.01
C LEU A 351 -14.90 -3.44 8.98
N ILE A 352 -14.84 -2.14 9.29
CA ILE A 352 -14.14 -1.15 8.47
C ILE A 352 -12.65 -1.50 8.40
N SER A 353 -12.03 -1.89 9.52
CA SER A 353 -10.60 -2.23 9.55
C SER A 353 -10.26 -3.45 8.69
N LEU A 354 -11.25 -4.31 8.39
CA LEU A 354 -11.08 -5.42 7.47
C LEU A 354 -11.13 -4.98 6.00
N ILE A 355 -12.09 -4.09 5.66
CA ILE A 355 -12.27 -3.57 4.29
C ILE A 355 -12.45 -2.04 4.36
N PRO A 356 -11.37 -1.27 4.50
CA PRO A 356 -11.42 0.18 4.73
C PRO A 356 -11.57 0.98 3.43
N PHE A 357 -12.46 0.56 2.52
CA PHE A 357 -12.66 1.18 1.21
C PHE A 357 -14.11 1.66 1.05
N GLU A 358 -14.28 2.85 0.46
CA GLU A 358 -15.60 3.43 0.13
C GLU A 358 -16.19 2.90 -1.18
N GLU A 359 -15.87 1.66 -1.53
CA GLU A 359 -16.36 1.04 -2.75
C GLU A 359 -17.61 0.20 -2.48
N PRO A 360 -18.59 0.22 -3.41
CA PRO A 360 -19.77 -0.63 -3.28
C PRO A 360 -19.47 -2.10 -3.56
N VAL A 361 -20.36 -2.97 -3.10
CA VAL A 361 -20.45 -4.34 -3.60
C VAL A 361 -21.19 -4.32 -4.92
N ALA A 362 -20.51 -4.68 -6.00
CA ALA A 362 -21.08 -4.73 -7.35
C ALA A 362 -21.59 -6.14 -7.68
N LEU A 363 -22.62 -6.21 -8.54
CA LEU A 363 -23.10 -7.44 -9.15
C LEU A 363 -22.62 -7.53 -10.59
N ALA A 364 -21.87 -8.57 -10.89
CA ALA A 364 -21.42 -8.89 -12.25
C ALA A 364 -22.21 -10.06 -12.85
N SER A 365 -22.38 -10.10 -14.18
CA SER A 365 -22.93 -11.24 -14.89
C SER A 365 -21.90 -11.77 -15.90
N VAL A 366 -21.44 -13.00 -15.67
CA VAL A 366 -20.42 -13.67 -16.48
C VAL A 366 -20.98 -14.97 -17.09
N THR A 367 -20.35 -15.48 -18.12
CA THR A 367 -20.60 -16.85 -18.61
C THR A 367 -19.91 -17.87 -17.72
N GLY A 368 -20.34 -19.12 -17.73
CA GLY A 368 -19.66 -20.17 -16.97
C GLY A 368 -18.22 -20.40 -17.39
N ALA A 369 -17.90 -20.14 -18.67
CA ALA A 369 -16.51 -20.18 -19.14
C ALA A 369 -15.67 -19.05 -18.50
N GLU A 370 -16.19 -17.81 -18.47
CA GLU A 370 -15.54 -16.68 -17.77
C GLU A 370 -15.44 -16.94 -16.25
N LEU A 371 -16.48 -17.50 -15.63
CA LEU A 371 -16.43 -17.85 -14.20
C LEU A 371 -15.35 -18.88 -13.89
N HIS A 372 -15.15 -19.85 -14.78
CA HIS A 372 -14.05 -20.81 -14.61
C HIS A 372 -12.68 -20.13 -14.72
N ASP A 373 -12.52 -19.14 -15.61
CA ASP A 373 -11.29 -18.35 -15.71
C ASP A 373 -11.08 -17.50 -14.45
N VAL A 374 -12.12 -16.86 -13.92
CA VAL A 374 -12.08 -16.14 -12.63
C VAL A 374 -11.60 -17.06 -11.49
N PHE A 375 -12.11 -18.29 -11.42
CA PHE A 375 -11.65 -19.24 -10.39
C PHE A 375 -10.20 -19.68 -10.60
N ARG A 376 -9.71 -19.74 -11.84
CA ARG A 376 -8.30 -20.02 -12.14
C ARG A 376 -7.40 -18.88 -11.68
N GLU A 377 -7.85 -17.64 -11.82
CA GLU A 377 -7.12 -16.43 -11.41
C GLU A 377 -6.92 -16.35 -9.87
N MET A 378 -7.72 -17.05 -9.05
CA MET A 378 -7.48 -17.15 -7.62
C MET A 378 -6.18 -17.88 -7.24
N GLY A 379 -5.76 -18.86 -8.04
CA GLY A 379 -4.56 -19.69 -7.78
C GLY A 379 -3.37 -19.33 -8.66
N ALA A 380 -3.60 -18.68 -9.80
CA ALA A 380 -2.55 -18.29 -10.75
C ALA A 380 -2.83 -16.87 -11.29
N PRO A 381 -2.80 -15.84 -10.43
CA PRO A 381 -3.02 -14.46 -10.86
C PRO A 381 -1.82 -13.92 -11.64
N GLU A 382 -2.08 -13.00 -12.57
CA GLU A 382 -1.04 -12.23 -13.26
C GLU A 382 -0.78 -10.92 -12.50
N VAL A 383 -0.33 -11.05 -11.24
CA VAL A 383 -0.02 -9.90 -10.38
C VAL A 383 1.49 -9.74 -10.20
N ASP A 384 1.92 -8.51 -9.97
CA ASP A 384 3.31 -8.13 -9.71
C ASP A 384 3.58 -7.84 -8.22
N PHE A 385 2.61 -8.15 -7.35
CA PHE A 385 2.70 -7.98 -5.90
C PHE A 385 2.39 -9.29 -5.16
N GLY A 386 2.78 -9.38 -3.90
CA GLY A 386 2.58 -10.56 -3.06
C GLY A 386 3.66 -11.63 -3.21
N GLU A 387 3.44 -12.77 -2.58
CA GLU A 387 4.34 -13.91 -2.62
C GLU A 387 3.80 -14.97 -3.60
N ALA A 388 4.70 -15.73 -4.20
CA ALA A 388 4.35 -16.68 -5.26
C ALA A 388 3.39 -17.80 -4.84
N ASP A 389 3.26 -18.06 -3.53
CA ASP A 389 2.39 -19.08 -2.95
C ASP A 389 1.08 -18.51 -2.39
N TRP A 390 0.76 -17.25 -2.65
CA TRP A 390 -0.48 -16.64 -2.20
C TRP A 390 -1.68 -17.16 -2.96
N TRP A 391 -2.76 -17.37 -2.21
CA TRP A 391 -4.09 -17.62 -2.75
C TRP A 391 -4.88 -16.30 -2.76
N HIS A 392 -5.51 -15.95 -3.87
CA HIS A 392 -6.01 -14.60 -4.11
C HIS A 392 -7.53 -14.40 -3.98
N GLY A 393 -8.31 -15.43 -3.66
CA GLY A 393 -9.77 -15.26 -3.61
C GLY A 393 -10.50 -16.13 -2.59
N HIS A 394 -11.65 -15.65 -2.13
CA HIS A 394 -12.59 -16.38 -1.26
C HIS A 394 -13.97 -16.40 -1.91
N VAL A 395 -14.66 -17.53 -1.79
CA VAL A 395 -15.94 -17.74 -2.50
C VAL A 395 -17.07 -18.13 -1.57
N SER A 396 -18.30 -17.75 -1.94
CA SER A 396 -19.56 -18.20 -1.35
C SER A 396 -20.39 -18.95 -2.39
N ASN A 397 -21.04 -20.03 -1.98
CA ASN A 397 -21.86 -20.93 -2.80
C ASN A 397 -21.09 -21.54 -3.99
N ALA A 398 -19.76 -21.60 -3.90
CA ALA A 398 -18.90 -22.27 -4.87
C ALA A 398 -17.87 -23.15 -4.17
N ARG A 399 -17.36 -24.14 -4.89
CA ARG A 399 -16.23 -24.96 -4.46
C ARG A 399 -15.21 -25.04 -5.58
N VAL A 400 -13.93 -24.86 -5.22
CA VAL A 400 -12.79 -24.94 -6.13
C VAL A 400 -11.74 -25.88 -5.56
N VAL A 401 -11.34 -26.86 -6.35
CA VAL A 401 -10.20 -27.75 -6.05
C VAL A 401 -9.08 -27.41 -7.02
N TRP A 402 -7.98 -26.91 -6.49
CA TRP A 402 -6.81 -26.44 -7.21
C TRP A 402 -5.64 -27.41 -7.10
N ASP A 403 -4.96 -27.68 -8.20
CA ASP A 403 -3.68 -28.37 -8.22
C ASP A 403 -2.56 -27.34 -8.37
N ASP A 404 -1.80 -27.13 -7.30
CA ASP A 404 -0.80 -26.06 -7.21
C ASP A 404 0.45 -26.37 -8.05
N GLU A 405 0.84 -27.64 -8.17
CA GLU A 405 1.98 -28.06 -9.02
C GLU A 405 1.66 -27.94 -10.53
N ALA A 406 0.41 -28.26 -10.89
CA ALA A 406 -0.03 -28.24 -12.29
C ALA A 406 -0.67 -26.91 -12.70
N GLU A 407 -0.89 -25.96 -11.75
CA GLU A 407 -1.55 -24.67 -11.94
C GLU A 407 -2.91 -24.77 -12.67
N LEU A 408 -3.77 -25.70 -12.21
CA LEU A 408 -5.06 -25.93 -12.84
C LEU A 408 -6.18 -26.30 -11.86
N ILE A 409 -7.41 -26.02 -12.25
CA ILE A 409 -8.61 -26.43 -11.53
C ILE A 409 -8.89 -27.90 -11.83
N LEU A 410 -8.96 -28.70 -10.76
CA LEU A 410 -9.39 -30.12 -10.81
C LEU A 410 -10.91 -30.26 -10.76
N GLU A 411 -11.58 -29.38 -10.00
CA GLU A 411 -13.02 -29.37 -9.83
C GLU A 411 -13.48 -27.95 -9.53
N ALA A 412 -14.56 -27.49 -10.15
CA ALA A 412 -15.25 -26.27 -9.81
C ALA A 412 -16.76 -26.48 -9.89
N THR A 413 -17.48 -26.06 -8.83
CA THR A 413 -18.95 -26.17 -8.76
C THR A 413 -19.57 -24.88 -8.22
N VAL A 414 -20.82 -24.62 -8.59
CA VAL A 414 -21.66 -23.56 -8.05
C VAL A 414 -22.96 -24.20 -7.54
N GLY A 415 -23.33 -23.93 -6.28
CA GLY A 415 -24.50 -24.57 -5.66
C GLY A 415 -24.41 -26.10 -5.59
N GLY A 416 -23.19 -26.67 -5.62
CA GLY A 416 -22.91 -28.09 -5.65
C GLY A 416 -23.00 -28.76 -7.03
N GLU A 417 -23.34 -28.01 -8.08
CA GLU A 417 -23.43 -28.52 -9.46
C GLU A 417 -22.23 -28.05 -10.30
N PRO A 418 -21.75 -28.87 -11.25
CA PRO A 418 -20.69 -28.47 -12.17
C PRO A 418 -21.06 -27.21 -12.95
N ILE A 419 -20.08 -26.34 -13.21
CA ILE A 419 -20.28 -25.13 -14.00
C ILE A 419 -20.63 -25.49 -15.45
N ASP A 420 -21.77 -24.99 -15.95
CA ASP A 420 -22.12 -25.06 -17.37
C ASP A 420 -21.45 -23.87 -18.09
N PRO A 421 -20.49 -24.09 -19.01
CA PRO A 421 -19.77 -23.01 -19.68
C PRO A 421 -20.66 -22.03 -20.45
N GLU A 422 -21.83 -22.49 -20.94
CA GLU A 422 -22.77 -21.68 -21.73
C GLU A 422 -23.82 -20.95 -20.89
N ALA A 423 -23.99 -21.34 -19.61
CA ALA A 423 -24.90 -20.67 -18.69
C ALA A 423 -24.34 -19.31 -18.25
N ARG A 424 -25.22 -18.47 -17.71
CA ARG A 424 -24.81 -17.21 -17.07
C ARG A 424 -24.95 -17.33 -15.59
N TYR A 425 -23.97 -16.77 -14.90
CA TYR A 425 -23.91 -16.70 -13.45
C TYR A 425 -23.79 -15.24 -13.00
N THR A 426 -24.42 -14.92 -11.89
CA THR A 426 -24.23 -13.65 -11.20
C THR A 426 -23.17 -13.81 -10.13
N VAL A 427 -22.22 -12.87 -10.06
CA VAL A 427 -21.12 -12.85 -9.11
C VAL A 427 -21.13 -11.51 -8.39
N ALA A 428 -21.27 -11.55 -7.07
CA ALA A 428 -21.14 -10.35 -6.24
C ALA A 428 -19.67 -10.16 -5.84
N VAL A 429 -19.12 -8.99 -6.13
CA VAL A 429 -17.69 -8.66 -6.00
C VAL A 429 -17.53 -7.24 -5.47
N SER A 430 -16.33 -6.87 -4.99
CA SER A 430 -16.00 -5.45 -4.83
C SER A 430 -15.97 -4.75 -6.18
N GLU A 431 -16.37 -3.48 -6.23
CA GLU A 431 -16.27 -2.65 -7.45
C GLU A 431 -14.85 -2.62 -8.00
N TYR A 432 -13.82 -2.66 -7.14
CA TYR A 432 -12.41 -2.74 -7.50
C TYR A 432 -12.13 -3.85 -8.51
N LEU A 433 -12.69 -5.05 -8.35
CA LEU A 433 -12.45 -6.18 -9.25
C LEU A 433 -12.99 -5.97 -10.67
N LEU A 434 -13.90 -5.02 -10.86
CA LEU A 434 -14.39 -4.65 -12.19
C LEU A 434 -13.52 -3.58 -12.88
N HIS A 435 -12.64 -2.92 -12.13
CA HIS A 435 -11.69 -1.94 -12.64
C HIS A 435 -10.26 -2.48 -12.75
N SER A 436 -9.88 -3.43 -11.89
CA SER A 436 -8.54 -3.99 -11.86
C SER A 436 -8.28 -4.83 -13.12
N GLU A 437 -7.19 -4.53 -13.82
CA GLU A 437 -6.70 -5.33 -14.94
C GLU A 437 -5.68 -6.41 -14.50
N HIS A 438 -5.38 -6.47 -13.20
CA HIS A 438 -4.30 -7.30 -12.64
C HIS A 438 -4.81 -8.52 -11.87
N GLU A 439 -5.67 -8.33 -10.86
CA GLU A 439 -5.98 -9.39 -9.89
C GLU A 439 -6.98 -10.42 -10.44
N PHE A 440 -8.02 -9.95 -11.15
CA PHE A 440 -9.02 -10.78 -11.80
C PHE A 440 -9.34 -10.23 -13.20
N PRO A 441 -8.40 -10.28 -14.16
CA PRO A 441 -8.54 -9.62 -15.45
C PRO A 441 -9.71 -10.11 -16.33
N THR A 442 -10.28 -11.27 -16.00
CA THR A 442 -11.52 -11.73 -16.62
C THR A 442 -12.71 -10.85 -16.27
N LEU A 443 -12.76 -10.33 -15.03
CA LEU A 443 -13.77 -9.38 -14.58
C LEU A 443 -13.48 -7.99 -15.16
N ALA A 444 -14.53 -7.28 -15.57
CA ALA A 444 -14.39 -5.93 -16.10
C ALA A 444 -15.72 -5.18 -16.02
N GLN A 445 -15.72 -3.87 -16.17
CA GLN A 445 -16.91 -3.00 -16.15
C GLN A 445 -18.03 -3.44 -17.09
N ARG A 446 -17.72 -4.08 -18.21
CA ARG A 446 -18.71 -4.65 -19.13
C ARG A 446 -19.63 -5.72 -18.50
N HIS A 447 -19.20 -6.33 -17.37
CA HIS A 447 -19.96 -7.37 -16.69
C HIS A 447 -20.89 -6.81 -15.62
N ARG A 448 -20.73 -5.53 -15.24
CA ARG A 448 -21.53 -4.88 -14.20
C ARG A 448 -23.01 -4.88 -14.55
N VAL A 449 -23.86 -5.29 -13.61
CA VAL A 449 -25.32 -5.34 -13.75
C VAL A 449 -25.96 -4.41 -12.73
N ASP A 450 -25.49 -4.37 -11.50
CA ASP A 450 -26.05 -3.63 -10.38
C ASP A 450 -24.98 -3.32 -9.34
N GLU A 451 -25.32 -2.52 -8.31
CA GLU A 451 -24.50 -2.22 -7.16
C GLU A 451 -25.33 -2.16 -5.87
N ALA A 452 -24.76 -2.51 -4.75
CA ALA A 452 -25.33 -2.37 -3.41
C ALA A 452 -24.64 -1.22 -2.65
N ASP A 453 -24.78 -1.23 -1.32
CA ASP A 453 -24.08 -0.28 -0.44
C ASP A 453 -22.58 -0.56 -0.40
N ILE A 454 -21.83 0.33 0.26
CA ILE A 454 -20.40 0.23 0.53
C ILE A 454 -20.09 -1.08 1.28
N GLN A 455 -18.96 -1.71 0.96
CA GLN A 455 -18.59 -3.05 1.44
C GLN A 455 -18.77 -3.23 2.95
N TYR A 456 -18.22 -2.35 3.79
CA TYR A 456 -18.32 -2.51 5.25
C TYR A 456 -19.75 -2.30 5.79
N GLU A 457 -20.61 -1.51 5.13
CA GLU A 457 -22.03 -1.41 5.49
C GLU A 457 -22.78 -2.70 5.15
N VAL A 458 -22.43 -3.34 4.03
CA VAL A 458 -22.95 -4.68 3.66
C VAL A 458 -22.53 -5.71 4.70
N LEU A 459 -21.24 -5.71 5.13
CA LEU A 459 -20.77 -6.60 6.19
C LEU A 459 -21.52 -6.36 7.50
N ALA A 460 -21.73 -5.10 7.89
CA ALA A 460 -22.45 -4.76 9.12
C ALA A 460 -23.92 -5.19 9.05
N ALA A 461 -24.59 -5.01 7.91
CA ALA A 461 -25.95 -5.45 7.71
C ALA A 461 -26.06 -6.98 7.76
N TYR A 462 -25.15 -7.69 7.10
CA TYR A 462 -25.10 -9.13 7.11
C TYR A 462 -24.84 -9.68 8.54
N ALA A 463 -23.87 -9.10 9.27
CA ALA A 463 -23.57 -9.49 10.64
C ALA A 463 -24.76 -9.32 11.59
N ARG A 464 -25.52 -8.22 11.47
CA ARG A 464 -26.73 -7.99 12.29
C ARG A 464 -27.86 -8.98 11.99
N GLU A 465 -27.96 -9.49 10.76
CA GLU A 465 -29.01 -10.44 10.36
C GLU A 465 -28.63 -11.89 10.60
N HIS A 466 -27.37 -12.25 10.33
CA HIS A 466 -26.89 -13.64 10.31
C HIS A 466 -25.85 -13.97 11.39
N GLY A 467 -25.27 -12.95 12.03
CA GLY A 467 -24.16 -13.10 12.96
C GLY A 467 -22.80 -13.29 12.25
N ILE A 468 -21.74 -13.26 13.05
CA ILE A 468 -20.35 -13.53 12.61
C ILE A 468 -19.92 -14.89 13.13
N ALA A 469 -20.35 -15.95 12.47
CA ALA A 469 -20.03 -17.32 12.82
C ALA A 469 -19.58 -18.14 11.58
N PRO A 470 -18.58 -17.65 10.81
CA PRO A 470 -18.14 -18.36 9.62
C PRO A 470 -17.40 -19.63 9.96
N GLU A 471 -17.65 -20.70 9.19
CA GLU A 471 -16.98 -21.99 9.33
C GLU A 471 -16.13 -22.31 8.11
N ILE A 472 -15.20 -23.26 8.23
CA ILE A 472 -14.45 -23.84 7.12
C ILE A 472 -15.30 -24.96 6.54
N GLU A 473 -15.72 -24.85 5.29
CA GLU A 473 -16.67 -25.75 4.63
C GLU A 473 -16.07 -26.56 3.48
N GLY A 474 -14.78 -26.37 3.17
CA GLY A 474 -14.11 -26.99 2.04
C GLY A 474 -14.44 -26.30 0.69
N ARG A 475 -14.70 -25.00 0.74
CA ARG A 475 -14.97 -24.16 -0.47
C ARG A 475 -13.74 -24.08 -1.37
N ILE A 476 -12.54 -24.08 -0.76
CA ILE A 476 -11.25 -24.00 -1.44
C ILE A 476 -10.37 -25.14 -0.94
N GLU A 477 -9.96 -26.01 -1.83
CA GLU A 477 -9.05 -27.13 -1.55
C GLU A 477 -7.83 -27.04 -2.45
N ILE A 478 -6.65 -26.77 -1.86
CA ILE A 478 -5.39 -26.65 -2.60
C ILE A 478 -4.63 -27.97 -2.42
N ARG A 479 -4.28 -28.62 -3.53
CA ARG A 479 -3.54 -29.90 -3.59
C ARG A 479 -2.15 -29.66 -4.15
N ASN A 480 -1.20 -30.56 -3.81
CA ASN A 480 0.16 -30.62 -4.34
C ASN A 480 0.97 -29.32 -4.09
N ARG A 481 0.63 -28.54 -3.04
CA ARG A 481 1.42 -27.37 -2.63
C ARG A 481 2.72 -27.83 -1.97
N ASP A 482 3.87 -27.39 -2.49
CA ASP A 482 5.19 -27.68 -1.93
C ASP A 482 5.30 -27.15 -0.48
N GLY A 483 5.60 -28.05 0.46
CA GLY A 483 5.78 -27.70 1.89
C GLY A 483 4.61 -28.03 2.82
N ALA A 484 3.48 -28.52 2.33
CA ALA A 484 2.42 -29.06 3.17
C ALA A 484 2.86 -30.44 3.72
N THR A 485 3.57 -30.46 4.86
CA THR A 485 3.71 -31.68 5.64
C THR A 485 2.33 -32.03 6.17
N ASP A 486 1.86 -33.20 5.81
CA ASP A 486 0.63 -33.83 6.27
C ASP A 486 0.72 -34.04 7.81
N GLU A 487 0.42 -33.00 8.60
CA GLU A 487 0.22 -33.09 10.05
C GLU A 487 -1.27 -33.38 10.33
N ARG A 488 -1.73 -34.52 9.84
CA ARG A 488 -2.97 -35.13 10.26
C ARG A 488 -2.68 -36.61 10.66
N ASP A 489 -2.18 -36.77 11.88
CA ASP A 489 -2.32 -38.01 12.69
C ASP A 489 -2.65 -37.65 14.15
#